data_7ea92d58b91c91f77b57f4bf665201ed
#
_entry.id   7ea92d58b91c91f77b57f4bf665201ed
#
_cell.length_a   1.000
_cell.length_b   1.000
_cell.length_c   1.000
_cell.angle_alpha   90.00
_cell.angle_beta   90.00
_cell.angle_gamma   90.00
#
_symmetry.space_group_name_H-M   'P 1'
#
loop_
_entity.id
_entity.type
_entity.pdbx_description
1 polymer ?
#
loop_
_entity_poly.entity_id
_entity_poly.type
_entity_poly.pdbx_seq_one_letter_code
_entity_poly.pdbx_strand_id
1 'polypeptide(L)'
;LGGKVMQPDKRKYAALLARKSPPSPLARDCLLAFVFGGAICTAGEGVRMFWLSRGLDTDDTAAATAITMVFLGALLTCLHLYDKLAKHAGAGTIVPITGFANAIVSPAIEYKSEGYVLGLGAKMFTIAGPVIVYGTLASVIYGIILYIMSIYG
;
A
#
# COMPACT_ATOMS: atom_id res chain seq x y z
N LEU A 1 46.13 5.83 6.21
CA LEU A 1 45.47 4.85 7.10
C LEU A 1 44.33 4.20 6.32
N GLY A 2 44.65 3.16 5.52
CA GLY A 2 43.68 2.39 4.74
C GLY A 2 42.96 1.40 5.67
N GLY A 3 41.78 1.74 6.14
CA GLY A 3 40.89 0.80 6.82
C GLY A 3 40.46 -0.29 5.81
N LYS A 4 40.97 -1.51 5.99
CA LYS A 4 40.50 -2.70 5.30
C LYS A 4 39.01 -2.87 5.64
N VAL A 5 38.10 -2.50 4.72
CA VAL A 5 36.69 -2.85 4.82
C VAL A 5 36.63 -4.38 4.83
N MET A 6 36.35 -4.94 6.00
CA MET A 6 36.23 -6.37 6.20
C MET A 6 35.01 -6.84 5.41
N GLN A 7 35.22 -7.39 4.22
CA GLN A 7 34.15 -8.01 3.47
C GLN A 7 33.62 -9.19 4.27
N PRO A 8 32.33 -9.21 4.63
CA PRO A 8 31.78 -10.32 5.37
C PRO A 8 31.92 -11.60 4.56
N ASP A 9 32.39 -12.65 5.18
CA ASP A 9 32.52 -13.97 4.57
C ASP A 9 31.14 -14.39 4.02
N LYS A 10 31.01 -14.47 2.69
CA LYS A 10 29.75 -14.78 2.00
C LYS A 10 29.08 -16.04 2.53
N ARG A 11 29.86 -17.03 2.98
CA ARG A 11 29.35 -18.28 3.56
C ARG A 11 28.73 -18.06 4.93
N LYS A 12 29.37 -17.27 5.80
CA LYS A 12 28.83 -16.92 7.11
C LYS A 12 27.59 -16.05 6.98
N TYR A 13 27.56 -15.13 6.03
CA TYR A 13 26.40 -14.31 5.74
C TYR A 13 25.21 -15.15 5.22
N ALA A 14 25.45 -16.07 4.27
CA ALA A 14 24.44 -16.99 3.76
C ALA A 14 23.87 -17.91 4.86
N ALA A 15 24.72 -18.41 5.76
CA ALA A 15 24.29 -19.23 6.90
C ALA A 15 23.45 -18.43 7.91
N LEU A 16 23.80 -17.16 8.14
CA LEU A 16 23.02 -16.25 8.99
C LEU A 16 21.67 -15.92 8.37
N LEU A 17 21.63 -15.67 7.05
CA LEU A 17 20.39 -15.46 6.31
C LEU A 17 19.46 -16.68 6.38
N ALA A 18 19.97 -17.87 6.10
CA ALA A 18 19.18 -19.11 6.16
C ALA A 18 18.60 -19.36 7.55
N ARG A 19 19.32 -18.97 8.61
CA ARG A 19 18.86 -19.12 9.99
C ARG A 19 17.85 -18.04 10.42
N LYS A 20 17.97 -16.81 9.89
CA LYS A 20 17.13 -15.65 10.26
C LYS A 20 15.91 -15.47 9.35
N SER A 21 15.94 -16.03 8.16
CA SER A 21 14.85 -15.97 7.16
C SER A 21 14.40 -17.39 6.81
N PRO A 22 13.61 -18.04 7.66
CA PRO A 22 13.03 -19.35 7.31
C PRO A 22 12.15 -19.21 6.06
N PRO A 23 12.09 -20.25 5.19
CA PRO A 23 11.25 -20.20 4.00
C PRO A 23 9.78 -20.03 4.40
N SER A 24 9.11 -19.04 3.80
CA SER A 24 7.69 -18.80 4.01
C SER A 24 6.86 -19.94 3.44
N PRO A 25 5.81 -20.40 4.11
CA PRO A 25 4.87 -21.40 3.58
C PRO A 25 3.99 -20.75 2.49
N LEU A 26 4.52 -20.69 1.28
CA LEU A 26 3.95 -19.93 0.15
C LEU A 26 2.46 -20.22 -0.08
N ALA A 27 2.05 -21.48 -0.05
CA ALA A 27 0.66 -21.85 -0.27
C ALA A 27 -0.29 -21.28 0.78
N ARG A 28 0.10 -21.32 2.06
CA ARG A 28 -0.67 -20.76 3.17
C ARG A 28 -0.75 -19.24 3.07
N ASP A 29 0.38 -18.61 2.79
CA ASP A 29 0.47 -17.14 2.71
C ASP A 29 -0.36 -16.61 1.52
N CYS A 30 -0.35 -17.31 0.37
CA CYS A 30 -1.20 -16.99 -0.77
C CYS A 30 -2.69 -17.15 -0.43
N LEU A 31 -3.07 -18.23 0.26
CA LEU A 31 -4.46 -18.44 0.65
C LEU A 31 -4.94 -17.35 1.62
N LEU A 32 -4.14 -17.03 2.62
CA LEU A 32 -4.47 -15.98 3.58
C LEU A 32 -4.56 -14.61 2.89
N ALA A 33 -3.62 -14.28 2.01
CA ALA A 33 -3.67 -13.06 1.22
C ALA A 33 -4.94 -12.96 0.37
N PHE A 34 -5.35 -14.07 -0.26
CA PHE A 34 -6.58 -14.12 -1.05
C PHE A 34 -7.83 -13.91 -0.18
N VAL A 35 -7.93 -14.58 0.96
CA VAL A 35 -9.10 -14.48 1.85
C VAL A 35 -9.22 -13.07 2.44
N PHE A 36 -8.13 -12.55 3.01
CA PHE A 36 -8.16 -11.22 3.63
C PHE A 36 -8.28 -10.09 2.60
N GLY A 37 -7.56 -10.18 1.48
CA GLY A 37 -7.69 -9.22 0.39
C GLY A 37 -9.09 -9.23 -0.21
N GLY A 38 -9.65 -10.42 -0.45
CA GLY A 38 -11.04 -10.59 -0.91
C GLY A 38 -12.06 -10.00 0.08
N ALA A 39 -11.88 -10.22 1.38
CA ALA A 39 -12.75 -9.64 2.40
C ALA A 39 -12.71 -8.10 2.40
N ILE A 40 -11.53 -7.51 2.27
CA ILE A 40 -11.38 -6.04 2.17
C ILE A 40 -12.05 -5.51 0.90
N CYS A 41 -11.86 -6.19 -0.24
CA CYS A 41 -12.51 -5.81 -1.51
C CYS A 41 -14.03 -5.93 -1.42
N THR A 42 -14.55 -6.97 -0.78
CA THR A 42 -15.99 -7.16 -0.54
C THR A 42 -16.56 -6.05 0.34
N ALA A 43 -15.83 -5.66 1.40
CA ALA A 43 -16.21 -4.53 2.22
C ALA A 43 -16.22 -3.22 1.42
N GLY A 44 -15.24 -3.02 0.54
CA GLY A 44 -15.19 -1.88 -0.39
C GLY A 44 -16.38 -1.84 -1.34
N GLU A 45 -16.78 -2.99 -1.89
CA GLU A 45 -17.98 -3.08 -2.73
C GLU A 45 -19.26 -2.76 -1.93
N GLY A 46 -19.34 -3.20 -0.66
CA GLY A 46 -20.45 -2.82 0.23
C GLY A 46 -20.53 -1.31 0.43
N VAL A 47 -19.40 -0.63 0.63
CA VAL A 47 -19.33 0.85 0.71
C VAL A 47 -19.75 1.49 -0.60
N ARG A 48 -19.34 0.94 -1.75
CA ARG A 48 -19.75 1.42 -3.08
C ARG A 48 -21.27 1.33 -3.27
N MET A 49 -21.86 0.20 -2.93
CA MET A 49 -23.31 0.00 -3.00
C MET A 49 -24.06 0.96 -2.08
N PHE A 50 -23.52 1.23 -0.90
CA PHE A 50 -24.09 2.22 0.02
C PHE A 50 -24.14 3.62 -0.61
N TRP A 51 -23.05 4.08 -1.22
CA TRP A 51 -23.01 5.39 -1.87
C TRP A 51 -23.91 5.47 -3.12
N LEU A 52 -23.98 4.41 -3.92
CA LEU A 52 -24.93 4.29 -5.03
C LEU A 52 -26.37 4.41 -4.57
N SER A 53 -26.72 3.76 -3.45
CA SER A 53 -28.11 3.84 -2.91
C SER A 53 -28.48 5.23 -2.41
N ARG A 54 -27.50 6.12 -2.20
CA ARG A 54 -27.71 7.53 -1.87
C ARG A 54 -27.91 8.43 -3.07
N GLY A 55 -27.86 7.86 -4.29
CA GLY A 55 -28.13 8.59 -5.53
C GLY A 55 -26.91 9.32 -6.10
N LEU A 56 -25.69 8.96 -5.67
CA LEU A 56 -24.47 9.49 -6.30
C LEU A 56 -24.30 8.89 -7.70
N ASP A 57 -23.79 9.70 -8.62
CA ASP A 57 -23.35 9.24 -9.93
C ASP A 57 -22.18 8.25 -9.82
N THR A 58 -21.88 7.52 -10.89
CA THR A 58 -20.84 6.48 -10.92
C THR A 58 -19.46 7.02 -10.56
N ASP A 59 -19.08 8.20 -11.07
CA ASP A 59 -17.77 8.82 -10.81
C ASP A 59 -17.67 9.33 -9.37
N ASP A 60 -18.71 9.99 -8.89
CA ASP A 60 -18.80 10.46 -7.51
C ASP A 60 -18.83 9.29 -6.51
N THR A 61 -19.49 8.21 -6.86
CA THR A 61 -19.51 6.97 -6.06
C THR A 61 -18.11 6.37 -5.94
N ALA A 62 -17.34 6.33 -7.02
CA ALA A 62 -15.98 5.81 -7.01
C ALA A 62 -15.08 6.67 -6.08
N ALA A 63 -15.17 7.99 -6.20
CA ALA A 63 -14.43 8.92 -5.35
C ALA A 63 -14.83 8.80 -3.87
N ALA A 64 -16.12 8.78 -3.56
CA ALA A 64 -16.64 8.64 -2.20
C ALA A 64 -16.24 7.29 -1.57
N THR A 65 -16.26 6.21 -2.34
CA THR A 65 -15.80 4.90 -1.91
C THR A 65 -14.32 4.92 -1.57
N ALA A 66 -13.48 5.49 -2.46
CA ALA A 66 -12.06 5.60 -2.22
C ALA A 66 -11.75 6.40 -0.95
N ILE A 67 -12.38 7.56 -0.77
CA ILE A 67 -12.21 8.41 0.42
C ILE A 67 -12.62 7.66 1.69
N THR A 68 -13.75 6.96 1.67
CA THR A 68 -14.24 6.18 2.81
C THR A 68 -13.27 5.06 3.17
N MET A 69 -12.76 4.31 2.19
CA MET A 69 -11.82 3.21 2.42
C MET A 69 -10.45 3.71 2.90
N VAL A 70 -9.97 4.84 2.38
CA VAL A 70 -8.73 5.49 2.87
C VAL A 70 -8.90 5.94 4.31
N PHE A 71 -10.02 6.57 4.64
CA PHE A 71 -10.32 6.98 6.01
C PHE A 71 -10.37 5.80 6.98
N LEU A 72 -11.04 4.71 6.62
CA LEU A 72 -11.09 3.48 7.42
C LEU A 72 -9.71 2.86 7.60
N GLY A 73 -8.91 2.79 6.54
CA GLY A 73 -7.54 2.30 6.60
C GLY A 73 -6.65 3.14 7.53
N ALA A 74 -6.74 4.47 7.42
CA ALA A 74 -6.04 5.40 8.29
C ALA A 74 -6.49 5.27 9.76
N LEU A 75 -7.79 5.19 10.01
CA LEU A 75 -8.35 5.02 11.34
C LEU A 75 -7.89 3.72 12.01
N LEU A 76 -7.95 2.60 11.29
CA LEU A 76 -7.48 1.30 11.78
C LEU A 76 -5.97 1.31 12.06
N THR A 77 -5.20 2.05 11.27
CA THR A 77 -3.76 2.25 11.49
C THR A 77 -3.51 3.06 12.77
N CYS A 78 -4.22 4.17 12.97
CA CYS A 78 -4.13 4.98 14.18
C CYS A 78 -4.49 4.19 15.45
N LEU A 79 -5.41 3.23 15.34
CA LEU A 79 -5.81 2.35 16.43
C LEU A 79 -4.89 1.13 16.62
N HIS A 80 -3.80 1.02 15.84
CA HIS A 80 -2.88 -0.13 15.82
C HIS A 80 -3.58 -1.49 15.56
N LEU A 81 -4.70 -1.46 14.86
CA LEU A 81 -5.45 -2.66 14.47
C LEU A 81 -5.01 -3.17 13.09
N TYR A 82 -4.63 -2.26 12.19
CA TYR A 82 -4.23 -2.61 10.84
C TYR A 82 -2.96 -3.49 10.82
N ASP A 83 -1.99 -3.21 11.69
CA ASP A 83 -0.76 -3.99 11.81
C ASP A 83 -1.02 -5.44 12.27
N LYS A 84 -2.00 -5.62 13.15
CA LYS A 84 -2.41 -6.96 13.60
C LYS A 84 -3.06 -7.74 12.46
N LEU A 85 -3.86 -7.08 11.64
CA LEU A 85 -4.46 -7.66 10.44
C LEU A 85 -3.37 -8.02 9.41
N ALA A 86 -2.43 -7.12 9.15
CA ALA A 86 -1.35 -7.29 8.19
C ALA A 86 -0.43 -8.48 8.51
N LYS A 87 -0.17 -8.74 9.79
CA LYS A 87 0.63 -9.90 10.23
C LYS A 87 0.06 -11.25 9.77
N HIS A 88 -1.25 -11.35 9.64
CA HIS A 88 -1.92 -12.59 9.23
C HIS A 88 -2.26 -12.59 7.73
N ALA A 89 -2.58 -11.43 7.19
CA ALA A 89 -3.03 -11.27 5.82
C ALA A 89 -1.88 -11.10 4.79
N GLY A 90 -0.69 -10.72 5.25
CA GLY A 90 0.48 -10.51 4.38
C GLY A 90 0.15 -9.61 3.19
N ALA A 91 0.41 -10.07 1.97
CA ALA A 91 0.18 -9.34 0.73
C ALA A 91 -1.28 -8.92 0.50
N GLY A 92 -2.26 -9.59 1.12
CA GLY A 92 -3.68 -9.28 0.98
C GLY A 92 -4.08 -7.90 1.54
N THR A 93 -3.28 -7.33 2.45
CA THR A 93 -3.51 -5.97 2.97
C THR A 93 -2.77 -4.89 2.18
N ILE A 94 -1.84 -5.25 1.29
CA ILE A 94 -1.03 -4.28 0.54
C ILE A 94 -1.78 -3.81 -0.72
N VAL A 95 -2.49 -4.72 -1.38
CA VAL A 95 -3.15 -4.46 -2.67
C VAL A 95 -4.33 -3.46 -2.55
N PRO A 96 -5.24 -3.57 -1.56
CA PRO A 96 -6.33 -2.63 -1.41
C PRO A 96 -5.86 -1.22 -1.03
N ILE A 97 -6.67 -0.20 -1.37
CA ILE A 97 -6.39 1.22 -1.07
C ILE A 97 -6.19 1.49 0.44
N THR A 98 -6.75 0.66 1.30
CA THR A 98 -6.53 0.69 2.76
C THR A 98 -5.08 0.43 3.14
N GLY A 99 -4.37 -0.44 2.38
CA GLY A 99 -2.94 -0.69 2.54
C GLY A 99 -2.09 0.52 2.17
N PHE A 100 -2.45 1.22 1.11
CA PHE A 100 -1.82 2.47 0.74
C PHE A 100 -1.99 3.53 1.84
N ALA A 101 -3.21 3.66 2.40
CA ALA A 101 -3.47 4.54 3.54
C ALA A 101 -2.59 4.19 4.75
N ASN A 102 -2.50 2.90 5.11
CA ASN A 102 -1.62 2.42 6.18
C ASN A 102 -0.14 2.75 5.91
N ALA A 103 0.34 2.54 4.68
CA ALA A 103 1.73 2.81 4.31
C ALA A 103 2.12 4.30 4.41
N ILE A 104 1.15 5.21 4.33
CA ILE A 104 1.36 6.66 4.52
C ILE A 104 1.21 7.05 5.99
N VAL A 105 0.17 6.56 6.66
CA VAL A 105 -0.18 6.98 8.01
C VAL A 105 0.78 6.40 9.06
N SER A 106 1.26 5.17 8.88
CA SER A 106 2.18 4.53 9.84
C SER A 106 3.49 5.32 10.01
N PRO A 107 4.24 5.66 8.94
CA PRO A 107 5.42 6.52 9.08
C PRO A 107 5.07 7.92 9.58
N ALA A 108 3.91 8.47 9.23
CA ALA A 108 3.48 9.77 9.71
C ALA A 108 3.34 9.81 11.25
N ILE A 109 2.79 8.76 11.82
CA ILE A 109 2.66 8.62 13.29
C ILE A 109 4.04 8.44 13.94
N GLU A 110 4.88 7.57 13.37
CA GLU A 110 6.20 7.22 13.90
C GLU A 110 7.13 8.45 13.94
N TYR A 111 7.18 9.21 12.85
CA TYR A 111 8.08 10.35 12.70
C TYR A 111 7.48 11.70 13.11
N LYS A 112 6.30 11.72 13.72
CA LYS A 112 5.66 12.95 14.21
C LYS A 112 6.55 13.70 15.22
N SER A 113 7.32 13.00 16.04
CA SER A 113 8.24 13.57 17.01
C SER A 113 9.43 14.33 16.38
N GLU A 114 9.75 14.05 15.13
CA GLU A 114 10.80 14.74 14.36
C GLU A 114 10.34 16.08 13.74
N GLY A 115 9.09 16.49 13.97
CA GLY A 115 8.48 17.71 13.48
C GLY A 115 7.50 17.50 12.32
N TYR A 116 6.67 18.54 12.08
CA TYR A 116 5.58 18.44 11.09
C TYR A 116 6.06 18.45 9.64
N VAL A 117 7.13 19.17 9.32
CA VAL A 117 7.62 19.32 7.95
C VAL A 117 8.63 18.22 7.61
N LEU A 118 9.73 18.13 8.36
CA LEU A 118 10.82 17.19 8.07
C LEU A 118 10.52 15.77 8.53
N GLY A 119 9.78 15.62 9.61
CA GLY A 119 9.34 14.30 10.10
C GLY A 119 8.07 13.84 9.39
N LEU A 120 6.91 14.28 9.82
CA LEU A 120 5.61 13.82 9.34
C LEU A 120 5.42 14.01 7.85
N GLY A 121 5.55 15.25 7.35
CA GLY A 121 5.30 15.59 5.95
C GLY A 121 6.26 14.87 5.00
N ALA A 122 7.56 14.94 5.24
CA ALA A 122 8.57 14.30 4.40
C ALA A 122 8.37 12.78 4.34
N LYS A 123 8.03 12.14 5.45
CA LYS A 123 7.82 10.69 5.51
C LYS A 123 6.56 10.23 4.80
N MET A 124 5.47 10.99 4.88
CA MET A 124 4.26 10.72 4.08
C MET A 124 4.57 10.73 2.59
N PHE A 125 5.31 11.73 2.11
CA PHE A 125 5.67 11.86 0.70
C PHE A 125 6.71 10.84 0.22
N THR A 126 7.48 10.23 1.11
CA THR A 126 8.41 9.16 0.74
C THR A 126 7.69 7.96 0.09
N ILE A 127 6.48 7.66 0.53
CA ILE A 127 5.64 6.58 -0.05
C ILE A 127 4.68 7.15 -1.10
N ALA A 128 3.97 8.25 -0.78
CA ALA A 128 2.98 8.83 -1.67
C ALA A 128 3.59 9.42 -2.95
N GLY A 129 4.78 10.04 -2.85
CA GLY A 129 5.45 10.68 -3.97
C GLY A 129 5.67 9.76 -5.18
N PRO A 130 6.39 8.65 -5.03
CA PRO A 130 6.59 7.71 -6.12
C PRO A 130 5.29 7.17 -6.72
N VAL A 131 4.29 6.86 -5.90
CA VAL A 131 2.98 6.36 -6.38
C VAL A 131 2.28 7.40 -7.25
N ILE A 132 2.26 8.66 -6.82
CA ILE A 132 1.66 9.75 -7.60
C ILE A 132 2.42 9.95 -8.93
N VAL A 133 3.75 10.02 -8.88
CA VAL A 133 4.59 10.25 -10.07
C VAL A 133 4.41 9.13 -11.09
N TYR A 134 4.60 7.88 -10.69
CA TYR A 134 4.49 6.74 -11.61
C TYR A 134 3.05 6.51 -12.07
N GLY A 135 2.06 6.69 -11.19
CA GLY A 135 0.64 6.58 -11.55
C GLY A 135 0.23 7.64 -12.58
N THR A 136 0.65 8.90 -12.37
CA THR A 136 0.37 10.00 -13.32
C THR A 136 1.07 9.76 -14.65
N LEU A 137 2.36 9.37 -14.65
CA LEU A 137 3.08 9.06 -15.88
C LEU A 137 2.42 7.93 -16.68
N ALA A 138 2.07 6.85 -16.02
CA ALA A 138 1.38 5.73 -16.66
C ALA A 138 0.02 6.16 -17.26
N SER A 139 -0.74 6.98 -16.53
CA SER A 139 -2.03 7.50 -16.99
C SER A 139 -1.88 8.41 -18.20
N VAL A 140 -0.88 9.27 -18.22
CA VAL A 140 -0.59 10.15 -19.38
C VAL A 140 -0.20 9.34 -20.61
N ILE A 141 0.71 8.36 -20.46
CA ILE A 141 1.12 7.50 -21.57
C ILE A 141 -0.09 6.74 -22.14
N TYR A 142 -0.89 6.14 -21.26
CA TYR A 142 -2.10 5.41 -21.67
C TYR A 142 -3.12 6.33 -22.34
N GLY A 143 -3.34 7.54 -21.81
CA GLY A 143 -4.24 8.55 -22.40
C GLY A 143 -3.79 8.97 -23.78
N ILE A 144 -2.49 9.15 -24.02
CA ILE A 144 -1.95 9.46 -25.35
C ILE A 144 -2.21 8.31 -26.34
N ILE A 145 -1.99 7.07 -25.90
CA ILE A 145 -2.25 5.88 -26.74
C ILE A 145 -3.73 5.83 -27.14
N LEU A 146 -4.64 6.00 -26.17
CA LEU A 146 -6.08 5.99 -26.45
C LEU A 146 -6.48 7.13 -27.39
N TYR A 147 -5.91 8.33 -27.21
CA TYR A 147 -6.18 9.48 -28.08
C TYR A 147 -5.73 9.22 -29.52
N ILE A 148 -4.54 8.65 -29.71
CA ILE A 148 -4.05 8.27 -31.04
C ILE A 148 -4.96 7.21 -31.66
N MET A 149 -5.34 6.19 -30.92
CA MET A 149 -6.26 5.15 -31.40
C MET A 149 -7.64 5.72 -31.78
N SER A 150 -8.12 6.70 -31.05
CA SER A 150 -9.40 7.38 -31.37
C SER A 150 -9.36 8.24 -32.64
N ILE A 151 -8.18 8.70 -33.07
CA ILE A 151 -8.03 9.50 -34.29
C ILE A 151 -7.90 8.61 -35.53
N TYR A 152 -7.24 7.46 -35.39
CA TYR A 152 -6.90 6.56 -36.51
C TYR A 152 -7.78 5.30 -36.60
N GLY A 153 -8.62 5.03 -35.61
CA GLY A 153 -9.58 3.92 -35.59
C GLY A 153 -11.00 4.40 -35.80
#